data_bdb2b95f25482093d934fd1ff7f34cae
#
_entry.id   bdb2b95f25482093d934fd1ff7f34cae
#
_cell.length_a   1.000
_cell.length_b   1.000
_cell.length_c   1.000
_cell.angle_alpha   90.00
_cell.angle_beta   90.00
_cell.angle_gamma   90.00
#
_symmetry.space_group_name_H-M   'P 1'
#
loop_
_entity.id
_entity.type
_entity.pdbx_description
1 polymer ?
#
loop_
_entity_poly.entity_id
_entity_poly.type
_entity_poly.pdbx_seq_one_letter_code
_entity_poly.pdbx_strand_id
1 'polypeptide(L)'
;MRDEKADKGQSAGGRIRAIYLPSDNWKVDLNINYEYSDQGGYPYFYQGSLAPEAQSEPLKPYIGKISNNARSNYYRNLLNTGLNLEYQAQHFTLSMVTGYQFLKDCMDIDQDFTANDIYTLQQKQRSHALSEEIILKSKSGSRWQWTTGAFGFYQWLNTEAPVTFREAGMGMLNQMLGSVIPSQIQVEMGPSMSMNILPSLGISSRTMPIGGSFNTPLLNGALFHQSTFRDLFGLKGVSFTAGLRLDYERMKMDYNSGTSLDYKVGIKGEMKRGDVVIREIEMMPETALTVESRYQGNIDKDYLQLLPKFALQYDFARNRGNVYATVSKGYRSGGYNVQMFSDLLQSSLKNDMMRQSKEAIMPNVPDAYKELVGKYFPDAGENPDAKSATVYKPEQTWNYEIGTHLNLLDGRLHADAAIFWLETRDQQISRFAPSGLGRETANAGKSRSQGAEVALTAAVATDFTLNASYGYTYATFKDYITNEKVNGELQEISYNGKSVPFVPKHTMNVGGQYIFRIRPGHWLDRIQLNANYTGAGRIYWTEKNTVSQAFYGTLNGRISFQKGHGQIDFWVRNALDKEYASFYFESMGNGFMQKGRPVQAGIELRCRF
;
A
#
# COMPACT_ATOMS: atom_id res chain seq x y z
N MET A 1 -27.83 -0.25 3.66
CA MET A 1 -27.76 1.23 3.59
C MET A 1 -28.24 1.66 2.21
N ARG A 2 -29.43 2.22 2.12
CA ARG A 2 -29.98 2.69 0.84
C ARG A 2 -29.58 4.15 0.69
N ASP A 3 -28.96 4.50 -0.46
CA ASP A 3 -28.72 5.85 -0.95
C ASP A 3 -27.72 6.76 -0.21
N GLU A 4 -26.78 6.23 0.57
CA GLU A 4 -25.66 7.04 1.04
C GLU A 4 -24.55 7.11 -0.02
N LYS A 5 -24.05 8.33 -0.29
CA LYS A 5 -22.88 8.52 -1.17
C LYS A 5 -21.65 7.94 -0.51
N ALA A 6 -21.07 6.90 -1.10
CA ALA A 6 -19.87 6.23 -0.59
C ALA A 6 -18.62 7.13 -0.64
N ASP A 7 -18.53 8.03 -1.63
CA ASP A 7 -17.36 8.91 -1.87
C ASP A 7 -17.71 10.38 -1.52
N LYS A 8 -18.09 10.63 -0.26
CA LYS A 8 -18.22 11.99 0.28
C LYS A 8 -16.93 12.38 1.01
N GLY A 9 -16.58 13.64 1.01
CA GLY A 9 -15.43 14.14 1.74
C GLY A 9 -15.58 15.59 2.13
N GLN A 10 -15.05 15.93 3.29
CA GLN A 10 -14.87 17.29 3.76
C GLN A 10 -13.50 17.43 4.40
N SER A 11 -12.88 18.58 4.24
CA SER A 11 -11.62 18.91 4.87
C SER A 11 -11.59 20.37 5.27
N ALA A 12 -10.87 20.65 6.36
CA ALA A 12 -10.59 22.01 6.82
C ALA A 12 -9.15 22.07 7.29
N GLY A 13 -8.48 23.19 7.08
CA GLY A 13 -7.11 23.33 7.49
C GLY A 13 -6.62 24.76 7.45
N GLY A 14 -5.44 24.97 8.01
CA GLY A 14 -4.78 26.27 8.03
C GLY A 14 -3.27 26.13 7.94
N ARG A 15 -2.62 27.13 7.39
CA ARG A 15 -1.17 27.22 7.27
C ARG A 15 -0.68 28.57 7.75
N ILE A 16 0.37 28.52 8.57
CA ILE A 16 1.13 29.69 9.00
C ILE A 16 2.57 29.51 8.51
N ARG A 17 3.12 30.55 7.91
CA ARG A 17 4.56 30.60 7.59
C ARG A 17 5.12 31.91 8.05
N ALA A 18 6.24 31.86 8.76
CA ALA A 18 6.98 33.02 9.22
C ALA A 18 8.41 32.93 8.70
N ILE A 19 8.89 34.00 8.07
CA ILE A 19 10.27 34.12 7.62
C ILE A 19 10.88 35.29 8.40
N TYR A 20 11.97 34.98 9.10
CA TYR A 20 12.72 35.96 9.87
C TYR A 20 14.17 36.02 9.37
N LEU A 21 14.62 37.20 9.07
CA LEU A 21 15.96 37.50 8.56
C LEU A 21 16.71 38.36 9.60
N PRO A 22 17.33 37.72 10.61
CA PRO A 22 18.04 38.47 11.68
C PRO A 22 19.26 39.23 11.15
N SER A 23 19.85 38.78 10.05
CA SER A 23 20.93 39.46 9.31
C SER A 23 20.95 38.92 7.87
N ASP A 24 21.81 39.53 7.02
CA ASP A 24 21.97 39.10 5.62
C ASP A 24 22.47 37.66 5.48
N ASN A 25 23.09 37.13 6.53
CA ASN A 25 23.65 35.79 6.53
C ASN A 25 22.73 34.74 7.14
N TRP A 26 21.66 35.13 7.84
CA TRP A 26 20.76 34.23 8.53
C TRP A 26 19.34 34.27 7.98
N LYS A 27 18.77 33.11 7.76
CA LYS A 27 17.36 32.95 7.44
C LYS A 27 16.74 31.90 8.36
N VAL A 28 15.63 32.26 8.97
CA VAL A 28 14.77 31.37 9.76
C VAL A 28 13.43 31.27 9.06
N ASP A 29 12.99 30.09 8.72
CA ASP A 29 11.73 29.86 7.99
C ASP A 29 10.91 28.81 8.75
N LEU A 30 9.88 29.25 9.46
CA LEU A 30 8.95 28.41 10.21
C LEU A 30 7.68 28.19 9.40
N ASN A 31 7.28 26.95 9.30
CA ASN A 31 6.06 26.55 8.60
C ASN A 31 5.24 25.61 9.51
N ILE A 32 3.97 25.94 9.75
CA ILE A 32 3.02 25.15 10.51
C ILE A 32 1.81 24.91 9.62
N ASN A 33 1.42 23.66 9.43
CA ASN A 33 0.27 23.27 8.63
C ASN A 33 -0.58 22.26 9.41
N TYR A 34 -1.85 22.54 9.58
CA TYR A 34 -2.82 21.64 10.17
C TYR A 34 -3.93 21.33 9.18
N GLU A 35 -4.32 20.07 9.10
CA GLU A 35 -5.42 19.59 8.27
C GLU A 35 -6.29 18.60 9.05
N TYR A 36 -7.59 18.83 9.02
CA TYR A 36 -8.61 17.85 9.36
C TYR A 36 -9.25 17.34 8.09
N SER A 37 -9.46 16.03 7.97
CA SER A 37 -10.14 15.40 6.83
C SER A 37 -11.10 14.33 7.34
N ASP A 38 -12.32 14.29 6.79
CA ASP A 38 -13.34 13.26 7.01
C ASP A 38 -13.87 12.82 5.64
N GLN A 39 -13.67 11.54 5.32
CA GLN A 39 -13.97 10.97 4.03
C GLN A 39 -14.87 9.75 4.20
N GLY A 40 -15.89 9.64 3.36
CA GLY A 40 -16.52 8.36 3.08
C GLY A 40 -15.52 7.45 2.39
N GLY A 41 -15.76 6.14 2.33
CA GLY A 41 -14.69 5.29 1.88
C GLY A 41 -15.07 4.18 0.94
N TYR A 42 -14.11 3.86 0.11
CA TYR A 42 -13.93 2.56 -0.54
C TYR A 42 -15.06 2.17 -1.49
N PRO A 43 -15.36 2.99 -2.53
CA PRO A 43 -16.40 2.70 -3.52
C PRO A 43 -15.94 1.62 -4.51
N TYR A 44 -15.78 0.39 -4.04
CA TYR A 44 -15.35 -0.74 -4.85
C TYR A 44 -16.55 -1.45 -5.45
N PHE A 45 -16.53 -1.58 -6.78
CA PHE A 45 -17.54 -2.31 -7.54
C PHE A 45 -17.21 -3.81 -7.52
N TYR A 46 -18.11 -4.62 -7.04
CA TYR A 46 -17.99 -6.07 -7.06
C TYR A 46 -17.96 -6.60 -8.51
N GLN A 47 -16.94 -7.35 -8.89
CA GLN A 47 -16.76 -7.88 -10.25
C GLN A 47 -17.19 -9.34 -10.41
N GLY A 48 -17.56 -10.00 -9.32
CA GLY A 48 -17.91 -11.42 -9.28
C GLY A 48 -16.78 -12.28 -8.73
N SER A 49 -17.05 -13.60 -8.66
CA SER A 49 -16.06 -14.60 -8.25
C SER A 49 -14.99 -14.77 -9.31
N LEU A 50 -13.74 -15.00 -8.87
CA LEU A 50 -12.61 -15.34 -9.75
C LEU A 50 -12.78 -16.72 -10.40
N ALA A 51 -13.54 -17.62 -9.77
CA ALA A 51 -13.99 -18.89 -10.31
C ALA A 51 -15.51 -18.79 -10.59
N PRO A 52 -15.93 -18.61 -11.86
CA PRO A 52 -17.34 -18.39 -12.19
C PRO A 52 -18.29 -19.47 -11.68
N GLU A 53 -17.81 -20.71 -11.61
CA GLU A 53 -18.54 -21.87 -11.06
C GLU A 53 -18.78 -21.76 -9.54
N ALA A 54 -17.94 -21.00 -8.83
CA ALA A 54 -18.06 -20.74 -7.39
C ALA A 54 -18.83 -19.44 -7.08
N GLN A 55 -19.46 -18.82 -8.10
CA GLN A 55 -20.20 -17.57 -7.90
C GLN A 55 -21.40 -17.80 -6.97
N SER A 56 -21.39 -17.09 -5.84
CA SER A 56 -22.50 -17.10 -4.88
C SER A 56 -23.79 -16.54 -5.50
N GLU A 57 -24.89 -17.32 -5.47
CA GLU A 57 -26.17 -16.88 -6.00
C GLU A 57 -26.70 -15.60 -5.36
N PRO A 58 -26.62 -15.38 -4.02
CA PRO A 58 -27.01 -14.14 -3.38
C PRO A 58 -26.21 -12.92 -3.82
N LEU A 59 -24.98 -13.08 -4.29
CA LEU A 59 -24.11 -11.97 -4.72
C LEU A 59 -24.24 -11.64 -6.22
N LYS A 60 -24.83 -12.53 -7.05
CA LYS A 60 -25.02 -12.26 -8.49
C LYS A 60 -25.69 -10.92 -8.82
N PRO A 61 -26.76 -10.47 -8.11
CA PRO A 61 -27.40 -9.18 -8.40
C PRO A 61 -26.53 -7.95 -8.16
N TYR A 62 -25.41 -8.12 -7.45
CA TYR A 62 -24.49 -7.04 -7.09
C TYR A 62 -23.29 -6.92 -8.00
N ILE A 63 -23.12 -7.79 -9.00
CA ILE A 63 -22.04 -7.68 -9.98
C ILE A 63 -22.14 -6.33 -10.69
N GLY A 64 -21.02 -5.60 -10.73
CA GLY A 64 -20.93 -4.24 -11.28
C GLY A 64 -21.48 -3.14 -10.37
N LYS A 65 -21.80 -3.43 -9.11
CA LYS A 65 -22.33 -2.47 -8.12
C LYS A 65 -21.43 -2.38 -6.88
N ILE A 66 -21.58 -1.29 -6.14
CA ILE A 66 -21.04 -1.12 -4.79
C ILE A 66 -22.11 -1.66 -3.84
N SER A 67 -21.75 -2.64 -3.01
CA SER A 67 -22.73 -3.39 -2.21
C SER A 67 -22.35 -3.56 -0.74
N ASN A 68 -21.53 -2.66 -0.21
CA ASN A 68 -21.11 -2.72 1.19
C ASN A 68 -22.31 -2.78 2.13
N ASN A 69 -22.28 -3.68 3.11
CA ASN A 69 -23.32 -3.80 4.13
C ASN A 69 -23.03 -2.97 5.39
N ALA A 70 -21.76 -2.67 5.66
CA ALA A 70 -21.32 -1.83 6.76
C ALA A 70 -20.79 -0.48 6.25
N ARG A 71 -20.84 0.55 7.12
CA ARG A 71 -20.35 1.87 6.79
C ARG A 71 -18.83 1.88 6.78
N SER A 72 -18.26 2.44 5.72
CA SER A 72 -16.82 2.68 5.61
C SER A 72 -16.54 4.17 5.63
N ASN A 73 -15.54 4.57 6.40
CA ASN A 73 -15.07 5.96 6.48
C ASN A 73 -13.59 6.04 6.86
N TYR A 74 -13.01 7.20 6.65
CA TYR A 74 -11.67 7.54 7.10
C TYR A 74 -11.64 8.98 7.58
N TYR A 75 -11.17 9.22 8.79
CA TYR A 75 -10.91 10.58 9.26
C TYR A 75 -9.49 10.72 9.81
N ARG A 76 -8.92 11.91 9.66
CA ARG A 76 -7.59 12.21 10.18
C ARG A 76 -7.46 13.63 10.67
N ASN A 77 -6.57 13.80 11.64
CA ASN A 77 -5.98 15.06 12.06
C ASN A 77 -4.49 14.97 11.77
N LEU A 78 -3.96 15.93 11.02
CA LEU A 78 -2.56 15.97 10.60
C LEU A 78 -1.99 17.35 10.92
N LEU A 79 -0.96 17.39 11.78
CA LEU A 79 -0.16 18.58 12.03
C LEU A 79 1.24 18.35 11.49
N ASN A 80 1.72 19.24 10.64
CA ASN A 80 3.10 19.27 10.18
C ASN A 80 3.73 20.60 10.58
N THR A 81 4.91 20.54 11.18
CA THR A 81 5.71 21.71 11.53
C THR A 81 7.11 21.53 10.96
N GLY A 82 7.63 22.56 10.29
CA GLY A 82 8.98 22.57 9.77
C GLY A 82 9.70 23.87 10.16
N LEU A 83 10.89 23.75 10.69
CA LEU A 83 11.80 24.85 10.98
C LEU A 83 13.04 24.68 10.12
N ASN A 84 13.31 25.64 9.25
CA ASN A 84 14.51 25.67 8.43
C ASN A 84 15.38 26.86 8.86
N LEU A 85 16.59 26.55 9.29
CA LEU A 85 17.63 27.52 9.64
C LEU A 85 18.71 27.47 8.57
N GLU A 86 19.00 28.59 7.93
CA GLU A 86 20.05 28.69 6.94
C GLU A 86 21.05 29.78 7.36
N TYR A 87 22.32 29.43 7.33
CA TYR A 87 23.45 30.35 7.57
C TYR A 87 24.38 30.37 6.37
N GLN A 88 24.57 31.55 5.81
CA GLN A 88 25.42 31.84 4.66
C GLN A 88 26.78 32.31 5.13
N ALA A 89 27.74 31.39 5.38
CA ALA A 89 29.11 31.74 5.65
C ALA A 89 29.86 32.15 4.36
N GLN A 90 31.08 32.64 4.49
CA GLN A 90 31.90 33.05 3.34
C GLN A 90 32.22 31.89 2.38
N HIS A 91 32.52 30.69 2.92
CA HIS A 91 32.98 29.55 2.14
C HIS A 91 31.97 28.39 2.06
N PHE A 92 30.96 28.40 2.90
CA PHE A 92 29.93 27.34 2.95
C PHE A 92 28.56 27.89 3.31
N THR A 93 27.54 27.08 3.11
CA THR A 93 26.19 27.28 3.64
C THR A 93 25.91 26.15 4.62
N LEU A 94 25.45 26.50 5.83
CA LEU A 94 24.90 25.58 6.79
C LEU A 94 23.36 25.63 6.67
N SER A 95 22.73 24.48 6.54
CA SER A 95 21.27 24.34 6.57
C SER A 95 20.89 23.31 7.62
N MET A 96 19.92 23.65 8.48
CA MET A 96 19.33 22.75 9.48
C MET A 96 17.83 22.72 9.25
N VAL A 97 17.28 21.53 9.08
CA VAL A 97 15.85 21.32 8.82
C VAL A 97 15.29 20.39 9.87
N THR A 98 14.52 20.96 10.80
CA THR A 98 13.78 20.21 11.81
C THR A 98 12.33 20.03 11.36
N GLY A 99 11.87 18.80 11.29
CA GLY A 99 10.49 18.46 10.96
C GLY A 99 9.80 17.74 12.11
N TYR A 100 8.57 18.15 12.41
CA TYR A 100 7.71 17.41 13.33
C TYR A 100 6.35 17.15 12.71
N GLN A 101 5.88 15.90 12.80
CA GLN A 101 4.57 15.49 12.34
C GLN A 101 3.79 14.81 13.48
N PHE A 102 2.53 15.20 13.62
CA PHE A 102 1.55 14.49 14.42
C PHE A 102 0.42 14.03 13.53
N LEU A 103 0.11 12.73 13.58
CA LEU A 103 -1.02 12.12 12.91
C LEU A 103 -1.90 11.40 13.93
N LYS A 104 -3.22 11.64 13.84
CA LYS A 104 -4.23 10.82 14.51
C LYS A 104 -5.32 10.51 13.50
N ASP A 105 -5.49 9.25 13.18
CA ASP A 105 -6.50 8.81 12.22
C ASP A 105 -7.33 7.63 12.71
N CYS A 106 -8.42 7.38 12.01
CA CYS A 106 -9.25 6.20 12.15
C CYS A 106 -9.87 5.83 10.81
N MET A 107 -9.78 4.59 10.48
CA MET A 107 -10.33 3.96 9.30
C MET A 107 -11.31 2.86 9.74
N ASP A 108 -12.57 2.98 9.32
CA ASP A 108 -13.56 1.91 9.44
C ASP A 108 -13.83 1.36 8.06
N ILE A 109 -13.79 0.05 7.89
CA ILE A 109 -13.96 -0.61 6.59
C ILE A 109 -14.89 -1.82 6.74
N ASP A 110 -15.85 -1.90 5.83
CA ASP A 110 -16.49 -3.13 5.41
C ASP A 110 -15.49 -3.90 4.56
N GLN A 111 -14.74 -4.81 5.16
CA GLN A 111 -13.53 -5.37 4.58
C GLN A 111 -13.80 -6.47 3.55
N ASP A 112 -14.99 -7.07 3.55
CA ASP A 112 -15.38 -8.01 2.51
C ASP A 112 -15.95 -7.32 1.25
N PHE A 113 -16.27 -6.03 1.34
CA PHE A 113 -16.76 -5.16 0.26
C PHE A 113 -18.01 -5.68 -0.45
N THR A 114 -18.79 -6.55 0.21
CA THR A 114 -19.98 -7.19 -0.36
C THR A 114 -21.25 -6.88 0.41
N ALA A 115 -22.37 -7.44 -0.02
CA ALA A 115 -23.62 -7.36 0.71
C ALA A 115 -23.74 -8.36 1.87
N ASN A 116 -22.76 -9.26 2.02
CA ASN A 116 -22.70 -10.22 3.11
C ASN A 116 -22.08 -9.59 4.37
N ASP A 117 -22.60 -9.94 5.54
CA ASP A 117 -22.06 -9.47 6.82
C ASP A 117 -20.93 -10.39 7.33
N ILE A 118 -19.78 -10.40 6.62
CA ILE A 118 -18.68 -11.32 6.90
C ILE A 118 -17.78 -10.75 7.99
N TYR A 119 -17.17 -9.58 7.78
CA TYR A 119 -16.32 -8.94 8.80
C TYR A 119 -16.04 -7.46 8.53
N THR A 120 -15.79 -6.74 9.61
CA THR A 120 -15.41 -5.32 9.59
C THR A 120 -14.02 -5.14 10.19
N LEU A 121 -13.28 -4.17 9.66
CA LEU A 121 -12.00 -3.72 10.19
C LEU A 121 -12.13 -2.29 10.70
N GLN A 122 -11.62 -2.03 11.91
CA GLN A 122 -11.32 -0.69 12.36
C GLN A 122 -9.81 -0.55 12.55
N GLN A 123 -9.20 0.51 12.05
CA GLN A 123 -7.79 0.79 12.31
C GLN A 123 -7.66 2.23 12.83
N LYS A 124 -7.14 2.36 14.03
CA LYS A 124 -6.80 3.65 14.66
C LYS A 124 -5.30 3.77 14.75
N GLN A 125 -4.78 4.91 14.32
CA GLN A 125 -3.35 5.20 14.43
C GLN A 125 -3.11 6.52 15.13
N ARG A 126 -2.04 6.54 15.93
CA ARG A 126 -1.47 7.75 16.51
C ARG A 126 0.02 7.72 16.29
N SER A 127 0.52 8.70 15.54
CA SER A 127 1.93 8.81 15.18
C SER A 127 2.48 10.17 15.58
N HIS A 128 3.69 10.16 16.10
CA HIS A 128 4.55 11.33 16.28
C HIS A 128 5.86 11.02 15.54
N ALA A 129 6.28 11.89 14.65
CA ALA A 129 7.54 11.75 13.94
C ALA A 129 8.36 13.04 14.07
N LEU A 130 9.63 12.89 14.39
CA LEU A 130 10.62 13.96 14.47
C LEU A 130 11.74 13.65 13.49
N SER A 131 12.12 14.63 12.69
CA SER A 131 13.29 14.54 11.80
C SER A 131 14.21 15.74 11.98
N GLU A 132 15.50 15.51 11.83
CA GLU A 132 16.52 16.55 11.81
C GLU A 132 17.50 16.26 10.68
N GLU A 133 17.77 17.24 9.85
CA GLU A 133 18.79 17.17 8.82
C GLU A 133 19.73 18.37 8.91
N ILE A 134 21.03 18.09 9.04
CA ILE A 134 22.08 19.11 9.10
C ILE A 134 22.95 18.96 7.86
N ILE A 135 23.04 19.99 7.04
CA ILE A 135 23.77 19.99 5.78
C ILE A 135 24.79 21.14 5.77
N LEU A 136 26.01 20.78 5.48
CA LEU A 136 27.07 21.71 5.11
C LEU A 136 27.31 21.58 3.60
N LYS A 137 27.26 22.71 2.87
CA LYS A 137 27.43 22.74 1.43
C LYS A 137 28.44 23.82 1.06
N SER A 138 29.41 23.50 0.21
CA SER A 138 30.36 24.47 -0.34
C SER A 138 29.63 25.53 -1.19
N LYS A 139 30.20 26.71 -1.31
CA LYS A 139 29.70 27.74 -2.25
C LYS A 139 29.87 27.28 -3.70
N SER A 140 28.96 27.73 -4.55
CA SER A 140 29.06 27.56 -6.01
C SER A 140 30.22 28.39 -6.56
N GLY A 141 30.93 27.88 -7.57
CA GLY A 141 32.04 28.61 -8.25
C GLY A 141 33.41 27.99 -8.08
N SER A 142 33.66 27.13 -7.09
CA SER A 142 34.90 26.37 -6.99
C SER A 142 34.89 25.14 -7.91
N ARG A 143 36.07 24.68 -8.33
CA ARG A 143 36.20 23.42 -9.09
C ARG A 143 35.85 22.21 -8.26
N TRP A 144 36.05 22.27 -6.96
CA TRP A 144 35.59 21.23 -6.02
C TRP A 144 34.40 21.75 -5.25
N GLN A 145 33.26 21.09 -5.44
CA GLN A 145 32.03 21.35 -4.70
C GLN A 145 31.72 20.13 -3.86
N TRP A 146 31.26 20.33 -2.65
CA TRP A 146 30.95 19.25 -1.74
C TRP A 146 29.69 19.55 -0.92
N THR A 147 29.04 18.46 -0.51
CA THR A 147 27.93 18.47 0.43
C THR A 147 28.16 17.35 1.43
N THR A 148 28.13 17.70 2.71
CA THR A 148 28.25 16.74 3.83
C THR A 148 27.09 16.96 4.76
N GLY A 149 26.49 15.91 5.30
CA GLY A 149 25.40 16.06 6.23
C GLY A 149 25.15 14.83 7.09
N ALA A 150 24.29 15.07 8.07
CA ALA A 150 23.75 14.05 8.96
C ALA A 150 22.22 14.15 8.94
N PHE A 151 21.56 13.01 9.07
CA PHE A 151 20.12 12.90 9.17
C PHE A 151 19.75 12.02 10.37
N GLY A 152 18.72 12.43 11.09
CA GLY A 152 18.10 11.67 12.17
C GLY A 152 16.59 11.68 12.02
N PHE A 153 15.96 10.55 12.27
CA PHE A 153 14.51 10.40 12.25
C PHE A 153 14.08 9.45 13.36
N TYR A 154 13.05 9.86 14.08
CA TYR A 154 12.42 8.99 15.07
C TYR A 154 10.90 9.10 14.96
N GLN A 155 10.24 7.94 14.90
CA GLN A 155 8.79 7.84 14.85
C GLN A 155 8.28 6.96 16.00
N TRP A 156 7.23 7.43 16.69
CA TRP A 156 6.39 6.62 17.56
C TRP A 156 5.07 6.37 16.82
N LEU A 157 4.81 5.15 16.49
CA LEU A 157 3.55 4.76 15.86
C LEU A 157 2.84 3.73 16.73
N ASN A 158 1.66 4.11 17.23
CA ASN A 158 0.75 3.19 17.89
C ASN A 158 -0.43 2.90 16.95
N THR A 159 -0.74 1.62 16.75
CA THR A 159 -1.83 1.14 15.91
C THR A 159 -2.72 0.21 16.71
N GLU A 160 -4.03 0.49 16.73
CA GLU A 160 -5.08 -0.42 17.17
C GLU A 160 -5.83 -0.88 15.93
N ALA A 161 -5.90 -2.19 15.68
CA ALA A 161 -6.49 -2.73 14.45
C ALA A 161 -7.42 -3.91 14.75
N PRO A 162 -8.55 -3.71 15.46
CA PRO A 162 -9.52 -4.77 15.68
C PRO A 162 -10.23 -5.15 14.37
N VAL A 163 -10.32 -6.47 14.14
CA VAL A 163 -11.17 -7.09 13.11
C VAL A 163 -12.32 -7.78 13.83
N THR A 164 -13.54 -7.65 13.34
CA THR A 164 -14.69 -8.33 13.93
C THR A 164 -15.37 -9.20 12.88
N PHE A 165 -15.30 -10.53 13.06
CA PHE A 165 -16.13 -11.46 12.30
C PHE A 165 -17.58 -11.30 12.71
N ARG A 166 -18.44 -11.18 11.72
CA ARG A 166 -19.88 -11.01 11.86
C ARG A 166 -20.59 -12.33 11.61
N GLU A 167 -21.92 -12.31 11.65
CA GLU A 167 -22.74 -13.52 11.60
C GLU A 167 -22.48 -14.40 10.36
N ALA A 168 -22.42 -13.83 9.16
CA ALA A 168 -22.11 -14.59 7.94
C ALA A 168 -20.68 -15.14 7.97
N GLY A 169 -19.71 -14.37 8.49
CA GLY A 169 -18.33 -14.82 8.67
C GLY A 169 -18.20 -15.98 9.66
N MET A 170 -18.96 -15.94 10.76
CA MET A 170 -19.03 -17.05 11.72
C MET A 170 -19.65 -18.29 11.10
N GLY A 171 -20.67 -18.14 10.26
CA GLY A 171 -21.26 -19.23 9.47
C GLY A 171 -20.24 -19.88 8.54
N MET A 172 -19.43 -19.09 7.83
CA MET A 172 -18.34 -19.60 6.98
C MET A 172 -17.28 -20.36 7.78
N LEU A 173 -16.84 -19.85 8.93
CA LEU A 173 -15.90 -20.53 9.80
C LEU A 173 -16.47 -21.86 10.30
N ASN A 174 -17.74 -21.90 10.65
CA ASN A 174 -18.43 -23.11 11.10
C ASN A 174 -18.51 -24.16 9.99
N GLN A 175 -18.80 -23.74 8.76
CA GLN A 175 -18.81 -24.62 7.59
C GLN A 175 -17.42 -25.21 7.28
N MET A 176 -16.37 -24.37 7.40
CA MET A 176 -14.98 -24.83 7.23
C MET A 176 -14.60 -25.88 8.29
N LEU A 177 -15.02 -25.70 9.54
CA LEU A 177 -14.80 -26.68 10.61
C LEU A 177 -15.52 -28.00 10.32
N GLY A 178 -16.78 -27.96 9.89
CA GLY A 178 -17.55 -29.15 9.52
C GLY A 178 -16.95 -29.95 8.36
N SER A 179 -16.13 -29.31 7.52
CA SER A 179 -15.38 -30.00 6.45
C SER A 179 -14.15 -30.75 6.91
N VAL A 180 -13.60 -30.40 8.08
CA VAL A 180 -12.39 -31.03 8.66
C VAL A 180 -12.73 -32.30 9.44
N ILE A 181 -13.88 -32.31 10.10
CA ILE A 181 -14.34 -33.46 10.90
C ILE A 181 -15.45 -34.17 10.11
N PRO A 182 -15.32 -35.48 9.86
CA PRO A 182 -16.37 -36.22 9.16
C PRO A 182 -17.66 -36.20 9.98
N SER A 183 -18.77 -36.01 9.31
CA SER A 183 -20.09 -36.08 9.95
C SER A 183 -20.40 -37.48 10.53
N GLN A 184 -19.68 -38.49 10.07
CA GLN A 184 -19.89 -39.89 10.47
C GLN A 184 -18.59 -40.68 10.31
N ILE A 185 -18.24 -41.46 11.34
CA ILE A 185 -17.13 -42.42 11.32
C ILE A 185 -17.77 -43.81 11.49
N GLN A 186 -17.73 -44.63 10.46
CA GLN A 186 -18.32 -45.97 10.49
C GLN A 186 -17.32 -47.01 10.98
N VAL A 187 -17.74 -47.85 11.90
CA VAL A 187 -16.97 -48.94 12.48
C VAL A 187 -17.73 -50.23 12.33
N GLU A 188 -17.15 -51.22 11.65
CA GLU A 188 -17.72 -52.54 11.51
C GLU A 188 -17.54 -53.32 12.82
N MET A 189 -18.64 -53.87 13.34
CA MET A 189 -18.67 -54.65 14.58
C MET A 189 -18.92 -56.17 14.34
N GLY A 190 -19.12 -56.55 13.09
CA GLY A 190 -19.37 -57.94 12.67
C GLY A 190 -20.14 -58.00 11.35
N PRO A 191 -20.50 -59.20 10.84
CA PRO A 191 -21.04 -59.38 9.49
C PRO A 191 -22.32 -58.62 9.16
N SER A 192 -23.08 -58.16 10.15
CA SER A 192 -24.32 -57.41 9.95
C SER A 192 -24.50 -56.26 10.93
N MET A 193 -23.46 -55.92 11.71
CA MET A 193 -23.56 -54.86 12.71
C MET A 193 -22.44 -53.82 12.48
N SER A 194 -22.80 -52.55 12.51
CA SER A 194 -21.87 -51.43 12.48
C SER A 194 -22.23 -50.41 13.53
N MET A 195 -21.26 -49.61 13.90
CA MET A 195 -21.43 -48.45 14.77
C MET A 195 -20.99 -47.20 14.01
N ASN A 196 -21.90 -46.26 13.91
CA ASN A 196 -21.55 -44.90 13.44
C ASN A 196 -21.24 -44.05 14.64
N ILE A 197 -20.02 -43.50 14.67
CA ILE A 197 -19.64 -42.46 15.59
C ILE A 197 -19.91 -41.13 14.90
N LEU A 198 -20.71 -40.28 15.54
CA LEU A 198 -21.16 -38.99 15.03
C LEU A 198 -20.55 -37.88 15.91
N PRO A 199 -19.33 -37.39 15.58
CA PRO A 199 -18.77 -36.24 16.27
C PRO A 199 -19.52 -34.97 15.86
N SER A 200 -19.83 -34.13 16.83
CA SER A 200 -20.37 -32.79 16.60
C SER A 200 -19.33 -31.74 17.08
N LEU A 201 -19.04 -30.79 16.22
CA LEU A 201 -18.23 -29.62 16.55
C LEU A 201 -18.85 -28.42 15.88
N GLY A 202 -19.21 -27.41 16.65
CA GLY A 202 -19.90 -26.25 16.10
C GLY A 202 -19.59 -24.99 16.92
N ILE A 203 -19.32 -23.89 16.21
CA ILE A 203 -19.14 -22.56 16.81
C ILE A 203 -20.51 -22.07 17.32
N SER A 204 -20.54 -21.57 18.54
CA SER A 204 -21.73 -20.98 19.17
C SER A 204 -21.70 -19.46 19.29
N SER A 205 -20.51 -18.84 19.19
CA SER A 205 -20.37 -17.39 19.13
C SER A 205 -20.99 -16.81 17.87
N ARG A 206 -21.78 -15.73 17.98
CA ARG A 206 -22.36 -15.01 16.83
C ARG A 206 -21.37 -14.05 16.18
N THR A 207 -20.40 -13.58 16.93
CA THR A 207 -19.33 -12.69 16.46
C THR A 207 -18.03 -13.09 17.10
N MET A 208 -16.92 -12.79 16.44
CA MET A 208 -15.58 -13.01 16.99
C MET A 208 -14.73 -11.75 16.79
N PRO A 209 -14.48 -10.98 17.86
CA PRO A 209 -13.55 -9.86 17.81
C PRO A 209 -12.12 -10.38 17.86
N ILE A 210 -11.28 -9.94 16.93
CA ILE A 210 -9.82 -10.10 16.96
C ILE A 210 -9.24 -8.73 17.31
N GLY A 211 -8.79 -8.56 18.56
CA GLY A 211 -8.17 -7.32 19.01
C GLY A 211 -6.68 -7.28 18.74
N GLY A 212 -6.12 -6.09 18.57
CA GLY A 212 -4.68 -5.92 18.44
C GLY A 212 -4.23 -4.49 18.73
N SER A 213 -3.16 -4.38 19.53
CA SER A 213 -2.44 -3.13 19.81
C SER A 213 -0.97 -3.34 19.48
N PHE A 214 -0.44 -2.45 18.63
CA PHE A 214 0.89 -2.54 18.08
C PHE A 214 1.60 -1.21 18.28
N ASN A 215 2.75 -1.24 18.95
CA ASN A 215 3.63 -0.08 19.08
C ASN A 215 4.87 -0.32 18.23
N THR A 216 5.05 0.47 17.17
CA THR A 216 6.10 0.28 16.16
C THR A 216 7.02 1.50 16.06
N PRO A 217 7.92 1.71 17.07
CA PRO A 217 8.91 2.77 16.98
C PRO A 217 9.94 2.46 15.89
N LEU A 218 10.30 3.51 15.15
CA LEU A 218 11.31 3.48 14.09
C LEU A 218 12.37 4.55 14.37
N LEU A 219 13.63 4.14 14.42
CA LEU A 219 14.80 5.03 14.47
C LEU A 219 15.58 4.89 13.16
N ASN A 220 15.86 6.00 12.50
CA ASN A 220 16.78 6.04 11.36
C ASN A 220 17.82 7.13 11.61
N GLY A 221 19.09 6.83 11.31
CA GLY A 221 20.19 7.78 11.36
C GLY A 221 21.09 7.59 10.14
N ALA A 222 21.53 8.69 9.53
CA ALA A 222 22.41 8.62 8.37
C ALA A 222 23.51 9.68 8.39
N LEU A 223 24.65 9.30 7.81
CA LEU A 223 25.76 10.22 7.47
C LEU A 223 25.98 10.15 5.96
N PHE A 224 26.20 11.30 5.34
CA PHE A 224 26.45 11.34 3.90
C PHE A 224 27.45 12.40 3.51
N HIS A 225 28.17 12.09 2.44
CA HIS A 225 29.09 13.02 1.78
C HIS A 225 29.01 12.83 0.27
N GLN A 226 29.05 13.95 -0.45
CA GLN A 226 29.16 13.97 -1.91
C GLN A 226 30.18 15.04 -2.31
N SER A 227 31.11 14.70 -3.20
CA SER A 227 32.04 15.62 -3.86
C SER A 227 31.79 15.64 -5.36
N THR A 228 31.79 16.85 -5.93
CA THR A 228 31.73 17.08 -7.38
C THR A 228 32.97 17.84 -7.81
N PHE A 229 33.71 17.26 -8.74
CA PHE A 229 34.91 17.86 -9.34
C PHE A 229 34.57 18.37 -10.74
N ARG A 230 34.65 19.70 -10.93
CA ARG A 230 34.40 20.36 -12.20
C ARG A 230 35.68 20.52 -12.99
N ASP A 231 35.55 20.58 -14.32
CA ASP A 231 36.68 20.69 -15.25
C ASP A 231 37.72 19.59 -14.99
N LEU A 232 37.25 18.35 -14.89
CA LEU A 232 38.04 17.18 -14.53
C LEU A 232 39.22 17.02 -15.49
N PHE A 233 40.44 16.87 -14.94
CA PHE A 233 41.70 16.78 -15.71
C PHE A 233 41.92 17.93 -16.69
N GLY A 234 41.34 19.13 -16.44
CA GLY A 234 41.45 20.29 -17.32
C GLY A 234 40.47 20.30 -18.50
N LEU A 235 39.61 19.26 -18.62
CA LEU A 235 38.57 19.19 -19.63
C LEU A 235 37.39 20.08 -19.25
N LYS A 236 37.29 21.25 -19.87
CA LYS A 236 36.20 22.20 -19.62
C LYS A 236 34.84 21.60 -19.82
N GLY A 237 33.97 21.81 -18.82
CA GLY A 237 32.58 21.31 -18.83
C GLY A 237 32.40 19.86 -18.38
N VAL A 238 33.47 19.09 -18.17
CA VAL A 238 33.39 17.72 -17.63
C VAL A 238 33.35 17.78 -16.12
N SER A 239 32.34 17.18 -15.49
CA SER A 239 32.20 17.07 -14.04
C SER A 239 32.07 15.62 -13.62
N PHE A 240 32.74 15.25 -12.54
CA PHE A 240 32.58 13.94 -11.89
C PHE A 240 32.07 14.12 -10.49
N THR A 241 31.03 13.36 -10.14
CA THR A 241 30.46 13.33 -8.78
C THR A 241 30.62 11.95 -8.17
N ALA A 242 31.13 11.89 -6.94
CA ALA A 242 31.14 10.71 -6.09
C ALA A 242 30.44 11.01 -4.78
N GLY A 243 29.52 10.19 -4.38
CA GLY A 243 28.76 10.31 -3.15
C GLY A 243 28.62 8.98 -2.42
N LEU A 244 28.55 9.06 -1.11
CA LEU A 244 28.31 7.93 -0.24
C LEU A 244 27.37 8.33 0.89
N ARG A 245 26.38 7.50 1.18
CA ARG A 245 25.50 7.63 2.33
C ARG A 245 25.48 6.30 3.09
N LEU A 246 25.64 6.37 4.39
CA LEU A 246 25.51 5.28 5.34
C LEU A 246 24.24 5.50 6.14
N ASP A 247 23.28 4.60 6.01
CA ASP A 247 22.01 4.62 6.73
C ASP A 247 21.96 3.47 7.74
N TYR A 248 21.65 3.79 8.98
CA TYR A 248 21.29 2.83 10.02
C TYR A 248 19.81 2.97 10.36
N GLU A 249 19.10 1.86 10.36
CA GLU A 249 17.69 1.80 10.69
C GLU A 249 17.43 0.73 11.74
N ARG A 250 16.70 1.08 12.79
CA ARG A 250 16.20 0.14 13.80
C ARG A 250 14.69 0.23 13.87
N MET A 251 14.04 -0.90 13.68
CA MET A 251 12.60 -1.06 13.75
C MET A 251 12.27 -2.00 14.90
N LYS A 252 11.33 -1.61 15.74
CA LYS A 252 10.80 -2.44 16.81
C LYS A 252 9.29 -2.57 16.66
N MET A 253 8.73 -3.70 17.04
CA MET A 253 7.30 -3.88 17.20
C MET A 253 7.03 -4.56 18.54
N ASP A 254 6.34 -3.87 19.46
CA ASP A 254 5.71 -4.47 20.61
C ASP A 254 4.26 -4.77 20.24
N TYR A 255 3.82 -6.01 20.42
CA TYR A 255 2.49 -6.46 20.00
C TYR A 255 1.74 -7.17 21.12
N ASN A 256 0.44 -6.95 21.15
CA ASN A 256 -0.51 -7.64 22.00
C ASN A 256 -1.82 -7.79 21.23
N SER A 257 -2.08 -9.01 20.76
CA SER A 257 -3.24 -9.33 19.94
C SER A 257 -3.88 -10.61 20.45
N GLY A 258 -5.21 -10.67 20.50
CA GLY A 258 -5.92 -11.83 21.03
C GLY A 258 -7.36 -11.91 20.56
N THR A 259 -7.93 -13.11 20.70
CA THR A 259 -9.32 -13.43 20.41
C THR A 259 -9.81 -14.58 21.27
N SER A 260 -11.11 -14.70 21.39
CA SER A 260 -11.78 -15.83 22.05
C SER A 260 -12.99 -16.30 21.25
N LEU A 261 -13.34 -17.57 21.38
CA LEU A 261 -14.42 -18.20 20.65
C LEU A 261 -15.11 -19.24 21.54
N ASP A 262 -16.45 -19.18 21.60
CA ASP A 262 -17.26 -20.21 22.23
C ASP A 262 -17.70 -21.24 21.18
N TYR A 263 -17.59 -22.51 21.52
CA TYR A 263 -17.98 -23.61 20.66
C TYR A 263 -18.56 -24.78 21.47
N LYS A 264 -19.20 -25.69 20.80
CA LYS A 264 -19.75 -26.90 21.39
C LYS A 264 -19.10 -28.12 20.75
N VAL A 265 -18.84 -29.11 21.57
CA VAL A 265 -18.31 -30.41 21.12
C VAL A 265 -19.09 -31.53 21.78
N GLY A 266 -19.33 -32.58 21.00
CA GLY A 266 -20.02 -33.77 21.51
C GLY A 266 -19.78 -35.00 20.64
N ILE A 267 -20.14 -36.17 21.13
CA ILE A 267 -20.11 -37.43 20.37
C ILE A 267 -21.37 -38.24 20.64
N LYS A 268 -22.00 -38.67 19.58
CA LYS A 268 -23.08 -39.68 19.60
C LYS A 268 -22.62 -40.94 18.90
N GLY A 269 -23.18 -42.07 19.27
CA GLY A 269 -23.01 -43.33 18.60
C GLY A 269 -24.36 -43.88 18.12
N GLU A 270 -24.42 -44.40 16.90
CA GLU A 270 -25.57 -45.13 16.38
C GLU A 270 -25.14 -46.58 16.11
N MET A 271 -25.71 -47.51 16.82
CA MET A 271 -25.53 -48.93 16.53
C MET A 271 -26.54 -49.34 15.44
N LYS A 272 -26.04 -49.92 14.35
CA LYS A 272 -26.85 -50.29 13.19
C LYS A 272 -26.78 -51.78 12.93
N ARG A 273 -27.91 -52.32 12.45
CA ARG A 273 -27.99 -53.65 11.86
C ARG A 273 -28.43 -53.50 10.40
N GLY A 274 -27.50 -53.68 9.49
CA GLY A 274 -27.68 -53.20 8.12
C GLY A 274 -27.89 -51.69 8.12
N ASP A 275 -28.95 -51.19 7.43
CA ASP A 275 -29.28 -49.77 7.37
C ASP A 275 -30.15 -49.26 8.53
N VAL A 276 -30.57 -50.16 9.45
CA VAL A 276 -31.50 -49.81 10.55
C VAL A 276 -30.72 -49.44 11.81
N VAL A 277 -30.99 -48.25 12.36
CA VAL A 277 -30.49 -47.83 13.67
C VAL A 277 -31.27 -48.62 14.74
N ILE A 278 -30.56 -49.48 15.51
CA ILE A 278 -31.13 -50.27 16.59
C ILE A 278 -30.94 -49.64 17.97
N ARG A 279 -29.96 -48.76 18.12
CA ARG A 279 -29.68 -48.06 19.36
C ARG A 279 -28.90 -46.78 19.11
N GLU A 280 -29.33 -45.69 19.73
CA GLU A 280 -28.56 -44.47 19.88
C GLU A 280 -27.86 -44.45 21.25
N ILE A 281 -26.63 -44.00 21.30
CA ILE A 281 -25.80 -43.92 22.50
C ILE A 281 -25.22 -42.48 22.54
N GLU A 282 -25.55 -41.77 23.59
CA GLU A 282 -24.87 -40.47 23.86
C GLU A 282 -23.55 -40.79 24.57
N MET A 283 -22.45 -40.80 23.79
CA MET A 283 -21.12 -41.06 24.33
C MET A 283 -20.57 -39.87 25.12
N MET A 284 -20.78 -38.69 24.60
CA MET A 284 -20.48 -37.42 25.25
C MET A 284 -21.56 -36.40 24.90
N PRO A 285 -22.29 -35.83 25.87
CA PRO A 285 -23.25 -34.77 25.61
C PRO A 285 -22.60 -33.54 25.04
N GLU A 286 -23.33 -32.74 24.26
CA GLU A 286 -22.81 -31.47 23.76
C GLU A 286 -22.34 -30.59 24.92
N THR A 287 -21.06 -30.40 25.01
CA THR A 287 -20.38 -29.58 26.06
C THR A 287 -19.93 -28.28 25.44
N ALA A 288 -20.30 -27.16 26.09
CA ALA A 288 -19.83 -25.85 25.69
C ALA A 288 -18.41 -25.62 26.24
N LEU A 289 -17.53 -25.16 25.36
CA LEU A 289 -16.14 -24.83 25.67
C LEU A 289 -15.82 -23.44 25.12
N THR A 290 -14.84 -22.78 25.74
CA THR A 290 -14.29 -21.52 25.25
C THR A 290 -12.81 -21.74 24.93
N VAL A 291 -12.40 -21.31 23.74
CA VAL A 291 -10.99 -21.30 23.35
C VAL A 291 -10.51 -19.84 23.26
N GLU A 292 -9.34 -19.59 23.79
CA GLU A 292 -8.67 -18.29 23.71
C GLU A 292 -7.32 -18.46 23.03
N SER A 293 -6.97 -17.49 22.20
CA SER A 293 -5.65 -17.42 21.57
C SER A 293 -5.08 -16.01 21.71
N ARG A 294 -3.79 -15.93 22.00
CA ARG A 294 -3.10 -14.67 22.23
C ARG A 294 -1.67 -14.70 21.75
N TYR A 295 -1.29 -13.64 21.05
CA TYR A 295 0.09 -13.31 20.71
C TYR A 295 0.52 -12.06 21.47
N GLN A 296 1.56 -12.17 22.28
CA GLN A 296 2.15 -11.05 23.01
C GLN A 296 3.67 -11.17 23.00
N GLY A 297 4.35 -10.08 22.65
CA GLY A 297 5.81 -10.09 22.60
C GLY A 297 6.37 -8.85 21.91
N ASN A 298 7.62 -8.98 21.51
CA ASN A 298 8.32 -7.95 20.75
C ASN A 298 9.17 -8.56 19.63
N ILE A 299 9.38 -7.78 18.59
CA ILE A 299 10.26 -8.08 17.47
C ILE A 299 11.15 -6.86 17.27
N ASP A 300 12.46 -7.06 17.17
CA ASP A 300 13.47 -6.02 16.94
C ASP A 300 14.29 -6.38 15.70
N LYS A 301 14.49 -5.44 14.81
CA LYS A 301 15.26 -5.57 13.57
C LYS A 301 16.05 -4.31 13.32
N ASP A 302 17.30 -4.49 12.93
CA ASP A 302 18.18 -3.41 12.48
C ASP A 302 18.76 -3.71 11.12
N TYR A 303 19.02 -2.66 10.37
CA TYR A 303 19.59 -2.70 9.03
C TYR A 303 20.63 -1.60 8.86
N LEU A 304 21.73 -1.94 8.22
CA LEU A 304 22.75 -0.99 7.79
C LEU A 304 22.80 -0.99 6.26
N GLN A 305 22.63 0.19 5.65
CA GLN A 305 22.61 0.35 4.21
C GLN A 305 23.74 1.29 3.76
N LEU A 306 24.53 0.81 2.79
CA LEU A 306 25.54 1.61 2.12
C LEU A 306 25.02 1.97 0.72
N LEU A 307 24.93 3.29 0.46
CA LEU A 307 24.27 3.87 -0.71
C LEU A 307 25.27 4.73 -1.51
N PRO A 308 26.07 4.12 -2.40
CA PRO A 308 26.98 4.85 -3.28
C PRO A 308 26.24 5.53 -4.43
N LYS A 309 26.80 6.64 -4.91
CA LYS A 309 26.39 7.35 -6.13
C LYS A 309 27.63 7.81 -6.88
N PHE A 310 27.64 7.55 -8.20
CA PHE A 310 28.65 8.08 -9.12
C PHE A 310 27.94 8.72 -10.31
N ALA A 311 28.42 9.87 -10.76
CA ALA A 311 27.91 10.53 -11.94
C ALA A 311 29.03 11.19 -12.73
N LEU A 312 28.92 11.13 -14.05
CA LEU A 312 29.74 11.86 -15.00
C LEU A 312 28.82 12.77 -15.81
N GLN A 313 29.18 14.05 -15.94
CA GLN A 313 28.39 15.03 -16.68
C GLN A 313 29.30 15.84 -17.59
N TYR A 314 28.77 16.19 -18.77
CA TYR A 314 29.39 17.14 -19.67
C TYR A 314 28.44 18.30 -19.98
N ASP A 315 28.82 19.50 -19.58
CA ASP A 315 28.08 20.74 -19.83
C ASP A 315 28.45 21.31 -21.20
N PHE A 316 27.46 21.54 -22.06
CA PHE A 316 27.68 22.14 -23.37
C PHE A 316 27.99 23.64 -23.24
N ALA A 317 28.84 24.12 -24.14
CA ALA A 317 29.16 25.56 -24.20
C ALA A 317 27.90 26.43 -24.40
N ARG A 318 27.94 27.69 -23.92
CA ARG A 318 26.85 28.68 -24.05
C ARG A 318 25.54 28.26 -23.40
N ASN A 319 25.60 27.53 -22.28
CA ASN A 319 24.41 27.10 -21.53
C ASN A 319 23.37 26.31 -22.35
N ARG A 320 23.82 25.56 -23.37
CA ARG A 320 22.95 24.76 -24.24
C ARG A 320 22.43 23.49 -23.57
N GLY A 321 22.89 23.20 -22.35
CA GLY A 321 22.49 22.04 -21.57
C GLY A 321 23.64 21.12 -21.21
N ASN A 322 23.33 19.88 -20.90
CA ASN A 322 24.31 18.86 -20.53
C ASN A 322 23.87 17.47 -20.95
N VAL A 323 24.82 16.54 -20.93
CA VAL A 323 24.59 15.10 -20.96
C VAL A 323 25.23 14.50 -19.71
N TYR A 324 24.59 13.51 -19.13
CA TYR A 324 25.07 12.86 -17.92
C TYR A 324 24.87 11.33 -17.96
N ALA A 325 25.69 10.64 -17.17
CA ALA A 325 25.51 9.25 -16.82
C ALA A 325 25.62 9.10 -15.31
N THR A 326 24.73 8.35 -14.68
CA THR A 326 24.72 8.13 -13.23
C THR A 326 24.50 6.65 -12.89
N VAL A 327 25.17 6.22 -11.83
CA VAL A 327 24.95 4.92 -11.18
C VAL A 327 24.74 5.19 -9.70
N SER A 328 23.64 4.72 -9.15
CA SER A 328 23.33 4.93 -7.74
C SER A 328 22.58 3.75 -7.14
N LYS A 329 22.75 3.57 -5.83
CA LYS A 329 22.00 2.60 -5.04
C LYS A 329 21.04 3.35 -4.13
N GLY A 330 19.77 2.89 -4.09
CA GLY A 330 18.73 3.32 -3.16
C GLY A 330 18.15 2.15 -2.41
N TYR A 331 17.39 2.42 -1.34
CA TYR A 331 16.63 1.41 -0.63
C TYR A 331 15.29 1.96 -0.15
N ARG A 332 14.37 1.04 0.15
CA ARG A 332 13.12 1.31 0.84
C ARG A 332 13.11 0.50 2.12
N SER A 333 12.75 1.12 3.24
CA SER A 333 12.72 0.52 4.56
C SER A 333 11.89 -0.77 4.60
N GLY A 334 12.28 -1.71 5.43
CA GLY A 334 11.47 -2.85 5.83
C GLY A 334 10.31 -2.43 6.75
N GLY A 335 9.61 -3.41 7.31
CA GLY A 335 8.51 -3.12 8.22
C GLY A 335 7.82 -4.35 8.76
N TYR A 336 6.60 -4.12 9.29
CA TYR A 336 5.78 -5.15 9.93
C TYR A 336 4.36 -5.15 9.36
N ASN A 337 3.86 -6.33 9.03
CA ASN A 337 2.49 -6.57 8.60
C ASN A 337 1.59 -6.83 9.81
N VAL A 338 1.13 -5.78 10.50
CA VAL A 338 0.31 -5.92 11.70
C VAL A 338 -1.04 -6.62 11.45
N GLN A 339 -1.58 -6.54 10.22
CA GLN A 339 -2.82 -7.20 9.86
C GLN A 339 -2.69 -8.74 9.81
N MET A 340 -1.48 -9.28 9.66
CA MET A 340 -1.23 -10.73 9.68
C MET A 340 -1.51 -11.38 11.03
N PHE A 341 -1.62 -10.60 12.12
CA PHE A 341 -2.02 -11.15 13.41
C PHE A 341 -3.42 -11.73 13.40
N SER A 342 -4.30 -11.27 12.52
CA SER A 342 -5.62 -11.89 12.32
C SER A 342 -5.50 -13.34 11.81
N ASP A 343 -4.59 -13.60 10.86
CA ASP A 343 -4.35 -14.93 10.31
C ASP A 343 -3.64 -15.84 11.31
N LEU A 344 -2.66 -15.28 12.03
CA LEU A 344 -1.96 -16.00 13.10
C LEU A 344 -2.94 -16.46 14.18
N LEU A 345 -3.81 -15.57 14.64
CA LEU A 345 -4.81 -15.88 15.69
C LEU A 345 -5.83 -16.90 15.20
N GLN A 346 -6.30 -16.83 13.97
CA GLN A 346 -7.21 -17.84 13.42
C GLN A 346 -6.55 -19.22 13.34
N SER A 347 -5.28 -19.28 12.89
CA SER A 347 -4.53 -20.54 12.82
C SER A 347 -4.29 -21.12 14.22
N SER A 348 -3.89 -20.29 15.17
CA SER A 348 -3.69 -20.68 16.55
C SER A 348 -5.02 -21.13 17.20
N LEU A 349 -6.10 -20.36 17.02
CA LEU A 349 -7.41 -20.67 17.56
C LEU A 349 -7.91 -22.02 17.05
N LYS A 350 -7.76 -22.31 15.74
CA LYS A 350 -8.09 -23.60 15.16
C LYS A 350 -7.30 -24.75 15.81
N ASN A 351 -5.98 -24.59 15.96
CA ASN A 351 -5.13 -25.59 16.60
C ASN A 351 -5.54 -25.83 18.05
N ASP A 352 -5.75 -24.76 18.81
CA ASP A 352 -6.13 -24.85 20.22
C ASP A 352 -7.51 -25.46 20.40
N MET A 353 -8.48 -25.13 19.54
CA MET A 353 -9.81 -25.71 19.53
C MET A 353 -9.77 -27.21 19.23
N MET A 354 -8.98 -27.65 18.23
CA MET A 354 -8.81 -29.06 17.90
C MET A 354 -8.18 -29.85 19.05
N ARG A 355 -7.15 -29.26 19.71
CA ARG A 355 -6.51 -29.85 20.90
C ARG A 355 -7.50 -30.02 22.06
N GLN A 356 -8.22 -28.95 22.44
CA GLN A 356 -9.24 -29.01 23.51
C GLN A 356 -10.36 -29.98 23.18
N SER A 357 -10.81 -30.01 21.92
CA SER A 357 -11.85 -30.97 21.47
C SER A 357 -11.37 -32.40 21.61
N LYS A 358 -10.12 -32.69 21.22
CA LYS A 358 -9.49 -34.01 21.38
C LYS A 358 -9.42 -34.40 22.88
N GLU A 359 -8.95 -33.51 23.74
CA GLU A 359 -8.85 -33.72 25.17
C GLU A 359 -10.22 -33.98 25.83
N ALA A 360 -11.29 -33.31 25.36
CA ALA A 360 -12.64 -33.50 25.87
C ALA A 360 -13.28 -34.81 25.37
N ILE A 361 -13.05 -35.17 24.12
CA ILE A 361 -13.67 -36.31 23.44
C ILE A 361 -13.02 -37.64 23.84
N MET A 362 -11.69 -37.72 23.82
CA MET A 362 -10.95 -38.98 23.92
C MET A 362 -11.24 -39.81 25.21
N PRO A 363 -11.46 -39.21 26.38
CA PRO A 363 -11.85 -39.94 27.58
C PRO A 363 -13.20 -40.66 27.47
N ASN A 364 -14.11 -40.17 26.60
CA ASN A 364 -15.47 -40.68 26.43
C ASN A 364 -15.57 -41.71 25.29
N VAL A 365 -14.50 -41.91 24.52
CA VAL A 365 -14.41 -42.92 23.45
C VAL A 365 -13.93 -44.24 24.03
N PRO A 366 -14.63 -45.39 23.75
CA PRO A 366 -14.13 -46.71 24.16
C PRO A 366 -12.72 -46.97 23.58
N ASP A 367 -11.87 -47.66 24.33
CA ASP A 367 -10.44 -47.87 23.98
C ASP A 367 -10.29 -48.50 22.57
N ALA A 368 -11.16 -49.41 22.19
CA ALA A 368 -11.14 -50.05 20.88
C ALA A 368 -11.28 -49.06 19.69
N TYR A 369 -11.79 -47.84 19.92
CA TYR A 369 -12.07 -46.85 18.87
C TYR A 369 -11.22 -45.59 19.00
N LYS A 370 -10.39 -45.47 20.04
CA LYS A 370 -9.56 -44.29 20.29
C LYS A 370 -8.59 -43.98 19.15
N GLU A 371 -7.98 -45.00 18.58
CA GLU A 371 -7.06 -44.83 17.46
C GLU A 371 -7.78 -44.31 16.21
N LEU A 372 -8.97 -44.86 15.92
CA LEU A 372 -9.78 -44.44 14.78
C LEU A 372 -10.27 -43.00 14.93
N VAL A 373 -10.83 -42.64 16.08
CA VAL A 373 -11.31 -41.28 16.37
C VAL A 373 -10.16 -40.31 16.40
N GLY A 374 -9.00 -40.70 16.94
CA GLY A 374 -7.78 -39.90 16.99
C GLY A 374 -7.26 -39.47 15.61
N LYS A 375 -7.52 -40.26 14.54
CA LYS A 375 -7.14 -39.86 13.17
C LYS A 375 -7.90 -38.62 12.66
N TYR A 376 -9.14 -38.44 13.15
CA TYR A 376 -10.00 -37.28 12.76
C TYR A 376 -9.80 -36.06 13.68
N PHE A 377 -9.14 -36.24 14.82
CA PHE A 377 -8.66 -35.19 15.68
C PHE A 377 -7.13 -35.26 15.76
N PRO A 378 -6.44 -34.91 14.67
CA PRO A 378 -4.98 -34.98 14.64
C PRO A 378 -4.38 -34.08 15.72
N ASP A 379 -3.14 -34.36 16.09
CA ASP A 379 -2.44 -33.48 17.00
C ASP A 379 -2.33 -32.09 16.39
N ALA A 380 -2.63 -31.08 17.19
CA ALA A 380 -2.54 -29.71 16.76
C ALA A 380 -1.09 -29.40 16.34
N GLY A 381 -0.94 -28.80 15.18
CA GLY A 381 0.36 -28.28 14.72
C GLY A 381 0.87 -27.19 15.65
N GLU A 382 2.14 -26.85 15.50
CA GLU A 382 2.72 -25.68 16.18
C GLU A 382 2.04 -24.40 15.69
N ASN A 383 1.84 -23.47 16.62
CA ASN A 383 1.30 -22.16 16.25
C ASN A 383 2.35 -21.39 15.44
N PRO A 384 1.95 -20.68 14.37
CA PRO A 384 2.89 -19.94 13.53
C PRO A 384 3.67 -18.89 14.34
N ASP A 385 4.95 -18.72 14.01
CA ASP A 385 5.79 -17.70 14.64
C ASP A 385 5.46 -16.30 14.11
N ALA A 386 5.18 -15.36 15.02
CA ALA A 386 4.82 -14.00 14.69
C ALA A 386 5.92 -13.26 13.90
N LYS A 387 7.21 -13.51 14.20
CA LYS A 387 8.32 -12.84 13.54
C LYS A 387 8.44 -13.23 12.06
N SER A 388 8.33 -14.52 11.75
CA SER A 388 8.41 -15.01 10.37
C SER A 388 7.22 -14.59 9.52
N ALA A 389 6.04 -14.46 10.14
CA ALA A 389 4.81 -14.10 9.45
C ALA A 389 4.64 -12.59 9.20
N THR A 390 5.22 -11.73 10.05
CA THR A 390 4.91 -10.29 10.00
C THR A 390 6.03 -9.43 9.44
N VAL A 391 7.30 -9.88 9.49
CA VAL A 391 8.45 -9.06 9.08
C VAL A 391 8.65 -9.10 7.57
N TYR A 392 8.75 -7.93 6.92
CA TYR A 392 9.25 -7.83 5.56
C TYR A 392 10.57 -7.03 5.50
N LYS A 393 11.43 -7.42 4.55
CA LYS A 393 12.79 -6.91 4.42
C LYS A 393 12.84 -5.59 3.66
N PRO A 394 13.92 -4.79 3.84
CA PRO A 394 14.18 -3.64 2.97
C PRO A 394 14.35 -4.05 1.51
N GLU A 395 13.74 -3.29 0.63
CA GLU A 395 13.93 -3.37 -0.83
C GLU A 395 15.18 -2.56 -1.21
N GLN A 396 16.01 -3.06 -2.11
CA GLN A 396 17.21 -2.39 -2.59
C GLN A 396 17.21 -2.27 -4.11
N THR A 397 17.55 -1.09 -4.63
CA THR A 397 17.54 -0.84 -6.07
C THR A 397 18.86 -0.19 -6.51
N TRP A 398 19.49 -0.75 -7.55
CA TRP A 398 20.51 -0.10 -8.33
C TRP A 398 19.87 0.60 -9.52
N ASN A 399 20.19 1.87 -9.71
CA ASN A 399 19.80 2.68 -10.86
C ASN A 399 21.01 2.98 -11.73
N TYR A 400 20.88 2.69 -13.02
CA TYR A 400 21.81 3.08 -14.09
C TYR A 400 21.03 3.96 -15.06
N GLU A 401 21.51 5.18 -15.28
CA GLU A 401 20.79 6.16 -16.08
C GLU A 401 21.76 6.98 -16.93
N ILE A 402 21.36 7.23 -18.18
CA ILE A 402 22.00 8.18 -19.09
C ILE A 402 20.92 9.14 -19.55
N GLY A 403 21.19 10.44 -19.44
CA GLY A 403 20.22 11.46 -19.79
C GLY A 403 20.86 12.75 -20.29
N THR A 404 20.00 13.65 -20.72
CA THR A 404 20.40 14.97 -21.23
C THR A 404 19.35 16.01 -20.87
N HIS A 405 19.82 17.22 -20.56
CA HIS A 405 19.01 18.43 -20.43
C HIS A 405 19.47 19.42 -21.47
N LEU A 406 18.58 19.82 -22.37
CA LEU A 406 18.92 20.69 -23.50
C LEU A 406 18.11 21.98 -23.47
N ASN A 407 18.81 23.09 -23.75
CA ASN A 407 18.25 24.40 -23.99
C ASN A 407 18.51 24.77 -25.45
N LEU A 408 17.48 24.68 -26.28
CA LEU A 408 17.54 24.84 -27.71
C LEU A 408 16.77 26.08 -28.16
N LEU A 409 17.02 26.55 -29.38
CA LEU A 409 16.32 27.68 -29.98
C LEU A 409 16.37 28.94 -29.09
N ASP A 410 17.57 29.27 -28.59
CA ASP A 410 17.81 30.41 -27.69
C ASP A 410 16.91 30.38 -26.42
N GLY A 411 16.72 29.19 -25.82
CA GLY A 411 15.93 28.98 -24.62
C GLY A 411 14.41 28.85 -24.86
N ARG A 412 13.96 28.86 -26.12
CA ARG A 412 12.54 28.64 -26.43
C ARG A 412 12.11 27.18 -26.34
N LEU A 413 13.03 26.24 -26.43
CA LEU A 413 12.77 24.81 -26.33
C LEU A 413 13.67 24.19 -25.26
N HIS A 414 13.05 23.71 -24.19
CA HIS A 414 13.68 22.86 -23.18
C HIS A 414 13.33 21.41 -23.47
N ALA A 415 14.34 20.55 -23.55
CA ALA A 415 14.15 19.12 -23.78
C ALA A 415 14.98 18.32 -22.78
N ASP A 416 14.31 17.44 -22.05
CA ASP A 416 14.91 16.48 -21.14
C ASP A 416 14.67 15.08 -21.71
N ALA A 417 15.69 14.23 -21.72
CA ALA A 417 15.55 12.84 -22.11
C ALA A 417 16.45 11.96 -21.26
N ALA A 418 15.96 10.79 -20.87
CA ALA A 418 16.74 9.81 -20.14
C ALA A 418 16.38 8.38 -20.59
N ILE A 419 17.36 7.49 -20.49
CA ILE A 419 17.18 6.05 -20.51
C ILE A 419 17.67 5.50 -19.18
N PHE A 420 16.94 4.54 -18.64
CA PHE A 420 17.23 3.99 -17.32
C PHE A 420 17.12 2.47 -17.28
N TRP A 421 17.85 1.90 -16.32
CA TRP A 421 17.84 0.50 -16.00
C TRP A 421 17.91 0.34 -14.48
N LEU A 422 16.89 -0.30 -13.90
CA LEU A 422 16.74 -0.54 -12.47
C LEU A 422 16.81 -2.03 -12.19
N GLU A 423 17.68 -2.43 -11.27
CA GLU A 423 17.74 -3.78 -10.70
C GLU A 423 17.32 -3.73 -9.25
N THR A 424 16.15 -4.30 -8.96
CA THR A 424 15.58 -4.31 -7.61
C THR A 424 15.67 -5.70 -7.00
N ARG A 425 16.10 -5.78 -5.75
CA ARG A 425 16.13 -7.00 -4.92
C ARG A 425 15.18 -6.84 -3.75
N ASP A 426 14.58 -7.96 -3.32
CA ASP A 426 13.59 -8.00 -2.25
C ASP A 426 12.44 -7.01 -2.50
N GLN A 427 11.98 -6.91 -3.75
CA GLN A 427 10.95 -5.94 -4.15
C GLN A 427 9.71 -6.07 -3.28
N GLN A 428 9.29 -4.98 -2.69
CA GLN A 428 8.08 -4.91 -1.87
C GLN A 428 6.85 -4.77 -2.75
N ILE A 429 5.95 -5.74 -2.66
CA ILE A 429 4.64 -5.72 -3.31
C ILE A 429 3.55 -5.74 -2.25
N SER A 430 2.48 -4.98 -2.47
CA SER A 430 1.30 -5.00 -1.60
C SER A 430 0.23 -5.87 -2.24
N ARG A 431 -0.22 -6.89 -1.52
CA ARG A 431 -1.29 -7.80 -1.94
C ARG A 431 -2.24 -8.07 -0.78
N PHE A 432 -3.40 -8.64 -1.04
CA PHE A 432 -4.23 -9.19 0.03
C PHE A 432 -3.60 -10.48 0.55
N ALA A 433 -3.67 -10.68 1.86
CA ALA A 433 -3.28 -11.93 2.48
C ALA A 433 -4.12 -13.08 1.89
N PRO A 434 -3.60 -14.31 1.83
CA PRO A 434 -4.34 -15.47 1.30
C PRO A 434 -5.69 -15.72 1.98
N SER A 435 -5.82 -15.33 3.24
CA SER A 435 -7.10 -15.36 3.99
C SER A 435 -8.11 -14.31 3.52
N GLY A 436 -7.69 -13.27 2.82
CA GLY A 436 -8.49 -12.10 2.48
C GLY A 436 -8.69 -11.11 3.63
N LEU A 437 -8.16 -11.36 4.82
CA LEU A 437 -8.44 -10.57 6.04
C LEU A 437 -7.62 -9.30 6.18
N GLY A 438 -6.81 -8.97 5.22
CA GLY A 438 -6.00 -7.75 5.26
C GLY A 438 -5.04 -7.68 4.11
N ARG A 439 -4.30 -6.58 4.04
CA ARG A 439 -3.22 -6.41 3.07
C ARG A 439 -1.89 -6.67 3.74
N GLU A 440 -1.02 -7.35 3.02
CA GLU A 440 0.36 -7.58 3.42
C GLU A 440 1.32 -6.95 2.42
N THR A 441 2.51 -6.60 2.90
CA THR A 441 3.68 -6.32 2.07
C THR A 441 4.52 -7.58 2.03
N ALA A 442 4.68 -8.17 0.85
CA ALA A 442 5.54 -9.33 0.62
C ALA A 442 6.81 -8.90 -0.14
N ASN A 443 7.92 -9.57 0.11
CA ASN A 443 9.11 -9.40 -0.70
C ASN A 443 9.08 -10.36 -1.88
N ALA A 444 8.90 -9.80 -3.09
CA ALA A 444 9.02 -10.53 -4.34
C ALA A 444 10.49 -10.49 -4.80
N GLY A 445 11.22 -11.54 -4.62
CA GLY A 445 12.63 -11.76 -4.99
C GLY A 445 13.32 -10.62 -5.77
N LYS A 446 13.47 -10.76 -7.10
CA LYS A 446 14.12 -9.74 -7.94
C LYS A 446 13.18 -9.25 -9.04
N SER A 447 13.28 -7.97 -9.35
CA SER A 447 12.66 -7.39 -10.53
C SER A 447 13.63 -6.51 -11.32
N ARG A 448 13.27 -6.25 -12.56
CA ARG A 448 13.99 -5.34 -13.45
C ARG A 448 13.00 -4.38 -14.09
N SER A 449 13.33 -3.10 -14.05
CA SER A 449 12.63 -2.07 -14.80
C SER A 449 13.59 -1.35 -15.72
N GLN A 450 13.22 -1.20 -16.99
CA GLN A 450 14.01 -0.48 -17.97
C GLN A 450 13.08 0.41 -18.79
N GLY A 451 13.57 1.57 -19.20
CA GLY A 451 12.72 2.50 -19.91
C GLY A 451 13.44 3.71 -20.47
N ALA A 452 12.60 4.58 -21.02
CA ALA A 452 13.02 5.87 -21.55
C ALA A 452 11.97 6.93 -21.21
N GLU A 453 12.44 8.14 -20.94
CA GLU A 453 11.60 9.30 -20.64
C GLU A 453 12.03 10.49 -21.49
N VAL A 454 11.04 11.25 -21.96
CA VAL A 454 11.25 12.50 -22.69
C VAL A 454 10.27 13.54 -22.16
N ALA A 455 10.74 14.75 -21.88
CA ALA A 455 9.92 15.91 -21.56
C ALA A 455 10.33 17.11 -22.42
N LEU A 456 9.35 17.79 -22.99
CA LEU A 456 9.53 18.94 -23.87
C LEU A 456 8.69 20.11 -23.36
N THR A 457 9.28 21.29 -23.28
CA THR A 457 8.57 22.54 -23.05
C THR A 457 9.00 23.55 -24.10
N ALA A 458 8.04 24.03 -24.89
CA ALA A 458 8.30 24.95 -26.00
C ALA A 458 7.52 26.25 -25.84
N ALA A 459 8.22 27.39 -25.78
CA ALA A 459 7.66 28.72 -25.95
C ALA A 459 7.50 28.99 -27.45
N VAL A 460 6.37 28.52 -28.02
CA VAL A 460 6.07 28.61 -29.45
C VAL A 460 5.90 30.07 -29.90
N ALA A 461 5.28 30.88 -29.03
CA ALA A 461 5.14 32.31 -29.18
C ALA A 461 5.21 32.97 -27.81
N THR A 462 5.23 34.31 -27.75
CA THR A 462 5.32 35.08 -26.50
C THR A 462 4.25 34.68 -25.48
N ASP A 463 3.06 34.35 -25.95
CA ASP A 463 1.89 34.03 -25.12
C ASP A 463 1.40 32.60 -25.30
N PHE A 464 2.17 31.75 -26.02
CA PHE A 464 1.82 30.37 -26.30
C PHE A 464 2.93 29.41 -25.90
N THR A 465 2.64 28.55 -24.92
CA THR A 465 3.54 27.52 -24.43
C THR A 465 2.91 26.13 -24.65
N LEU A 466 3.70 25.19 -25.18
CA LEU A 466 3.36 23.79 -25.26
C LEU A 466 4.27 22.98 -24.33
N ASN A 467 3.73 21.96 -23.71
CA ASN A 467 4.46 20.96 -22.95
C ASN A 467 4.03 19.55 -23.39
N ALA A 468 5.00 18.67 -23.54
CA ALA A 468 4.76 17.26 -23.82
C ALA A 468 5.71 16.40 -23.01
N SER A 469 5.23 15.29 -22.45
CA SER A 469 6.08 14.29 -21.85
C SER A 469 5.60 12.89 -22.22
N TYR A 470 6.56 11.99 -22.34
CA TYR A 470 6.30 10.59 -22.62
C TYR A 470 7.29 9.72 -21.84
N GLY A 471 6.77 8.69 -21.19
CA GLY A 471 7.54 7.67 -20.50
C GLY A 471 7.19 6.29 -21.01
N TYR A 472 8.21 5.47 -21.22
CA TYR A 472 8.10 4.04 -21.46
C TYR A 472 8.79 3.28 -20.36
N THR A 473 8.09 2.34 -19.70
CA THR A 473 8.62 1.51 -18.62
C THR A 473 8.27 0.05 -18.85
N TYR A 474 9.28 -0.80 -18.93
CA TYR A 474 9.14 -2.25 -18.98
C TYR A 474 9.66 -2.87 -17.70
N ALA A 475 8.74 -3.15 -16.75
CA ALA A 475 9.03 -3.71 -15.43
C ALA A 475 8.55 -5.15 -15.34
N THR A 476 9.44 -6.10 -15.01
CA THR A 476 9.15 -7.53 -14.93
C THR A 476 9.85 -8.18 -13.73
N PHE A 477 9.21 -9.20 -13.16
CA PHE A 477 9.85 -10.07 -12.19
C PHE A 477 10.93 -10.92 -12.85
N LYS A 478 12.06 -11.12 -12.16
CA LYS A 478 13.19 -11.92 -12.61
C LYS A 478 13.41 -13.15 -11.75
N ASP A 479 13.01 -13.07 -10.48
CA ASP A 479 13.17 -14.14 -9.51
C ASP A 479 12.05 -13.95 -8.48
N TYR A 480 10.85 -14.43 -8.82
CA TYR A 480 9.70 -14.41 -7.93
C TYR A 480 8.94 -15.73 -8.02
N ILE A 481 9.17 -16.57 -7.01
CA ILE A 481 8.54 -17.88 -6.85
C ILE A 481 7.85 -17.86 -5.49
N THR A 482 6.63 -18.33 -5.44
CA THR A 482 5.80 -18.39 -4.22
C THR A 482 4.98 -19.66 -4.19
N ASN A 483 4.56 -20.10 -3.00
CA ASN A 483 3.65 -21.22 -2.84
C ASN A 483 2.21 -20.71 -2.75
N GLU A 484 1.36 -21.18 -3.62
CA GLU A 484 -0.09 -20.89 -3.61
C GLU A 484 -0.89 -22.17 -3.46
N LYS A 485 -2.06 -22.05 -2.82
CA LYS A 485 -3.00 -23.17 -2.70
C LYS A 485 -3.83 -23.26 -3.97
N VAL A 486 -3.58 -24.30 -4.77
CA VAL A 486 -4.33 -24.58 -6.00
C VAL A 486 -5.06 -25.91 -5.78
N ASN A 487 -6.40 -25.89 -5.88
CA ASN A 487 -7.26 -27.07 -5.63
C ASN A 487 -7.00 -27.75 -4.27
N GLY A 488 -6.66 -26.96 -3.23
CA GLY A 488 -6.41 -27.48 -1.89
C GLY A 488 -4.96 -27.91 -1.62
N GLU A 489 -4.11 -28.03 -2.63
CA GLU A 489 -2.71 -28.41 -2.53
C GLU A 489 -1.79 -27.19 -2.68
N LEU A 490 -0.68 -27.17 -1.92
CA LEU A 490 0.36 -26.15 -2.07
C LEU A 490 1.17 -26.44 -3.34
N GLN A 491 1.15 -25.52 -4.29
CA GLN A 491 1.92 -25.61 -5.52
C GLN A 491 2.89 -24.43 -5.62
N GLU A 492 4.08 -24.69 -6.10
CA GLU A 492 5.06 -23.65 -6.42
C GLU A 492 4.66 -22.93 -7.71
N ILE A 493 4.42 -21.63 -7.63
CA ILE A 493 4.05 -20.78 -8.76
C ILE A 493 5.19 -19.80 -9.05
N SER A 494 5.65 -19.77 -10.31
CA SER A 494 6.64 -18.81 -10.79
C SER A 494 5.97 -17.65 -11.52
N TYR A 495 6.29 -16.43 -11.08
CA TYR A 495 5.88 -15.18 -11.72
C TYR A 495 7.00 -14.56 -12.58
N ASN A 496 8.08 -15.30 -12.84
CA ASN A 496 9.19 -14.84 -13.68
C ASN A 496 8.71 -14.43 -15.07
N GLY A 497 9.16 -13.26 -15.54
CA GLY A 497 8.73 -12.68 -16.81
C GLY A 497 7.38 -11.95 -16.78
N LYS A 498 6.56 -12.12 -15.74
CA LYS A 498 5.33 -11.35 -15.57
C LYS A 498 5.65 -9.89 -15.29
N SER A 499 4.75 -9.00 -15.74
CA SER A 499 4.85 -7.56 -15.46
C SER A 499 4.61 -7.27 -13.97
N VAL A 500 5.38 -6.34 -13.42
CA VAL A 500 5.15 -5.83 -12.06
C VAL A 500 3.81 -5.10 -12.04
N PRO A 501 2.90 -5.41 -11.08
CA PRO A 501 1.61 -4.75 -10.96
C PRO A 501 1.70 -3.24 -10.78
N PHE A 502 0.65 -2.52 -11.19
CA PHE A 502 0.48 -1.07 -11.04
C PHE A 502 1.48 -0.22 -11.84
N VAL A 503 2.29 -0.80 -12.71
CA VAL A 503 3.24 -0.08 -13.57
C VAL A 503 2.67 0.02 -14.99
N PRO A 504 2.22 1.22 -15.44
CA PRO A 504 1.82 1.42 -16.82
C PRO A 504 3.03 1.34 -17.75
N LYS A 505 2.90 0.61 -18.88
CA LYS A 505 3.98 0.53 -19.88
C LYS A 505 4.27 1.86 -20.57
N HIS A 506 3.26 2.70 -20.70
CA HIS A 506 3.35 3.99 -21.36
C HIS A 506 2.66 5.03 -20.47
N THR A 507 3.29 6.18 -20.33
CA THR A 507 2.68 7.37 -19.73
C THR A 507 2.87 8.53 -20.69
N MET A 508 1.86 9.38 -20.84
CA MET A 508 1.98 10.55 -21.69
C MET A 508 1.20 11.72 -21.11
N ASN A 509 1.73 12.89 -21.38
CA ASN A 509 1.06 14.15 -21.08
C ASN A 509 1.36 15.11 -22.24
N VAL A 510 0.31 15.74 -22.78
CA VAL A 510 0.43 16.81 -23.77
C VAL A 510 -0.46 17.95 -23.34
N GLY A 511 0.13 19.12 -23.13
CA GLY A 511 -0.60 20.30 -22.68
C GLY A 511 -0.22 21.56 -23.42
N GLY A 512 -1.11 22.52 -23.38
CA GLY A 512 -0.88 23.85 -23.97
C GLY A 512 -1.49 24.94 -23.11
N GLN A 513 -0.84 26.08 -23.09
CA GLN A 513 -1.30 27.29 -22.45
C GLN A 513 -1.23 28.44 -23.46
N TYR A 514 -2.33 29.18 -23.58
CA TYR A 514 -2.39 30.42 -24.35
C TYR A 514 -2.88 31.56 -23.48
N ILE A 515 -2.21 32.73 -23.55
CA ILE A 515 -2.53 33.92 -22.76
C ILE A 515 -2.97 35.03 -23.71
N PHE A 516 -4.22 35.40 -23.66
CA PHE A 516 -4.76 36.62 -24.30
C PHE A 516 -4.52 37.82 -23.38
N ARG A 517 -3.57 38.67 -23.71
CA ARG A 517 -3.36 39.95 -23.01
C ARG A 517 -4.32 40.97 -23.52
N ILE A 518 -5.07 41.59 -22.62
CA ILE A 518 -6.06 42.60 -22.94
C ILE A 518 -5.43 43.97 -22.71
N ARG A 519 -5.73 44.94 -23.58
CA ARG A 519 -5.15 46.29 -23.47
C ARG A 519 -5.52 46.93 -22.14
N PRO A 520 -4.63 47.75 -21.53
CA PRO A 520 -4.91 48.50 -20.31
C PRO A 520 -6.17 49.32 -20.43
N GLY A 521 -6.95 49.41 -19.34
CA GLY A 521 -8.22 50.17 -19.29
C GLY A 521 -9.49 49.35 -19.54
N HIS A 522 -9.37 48.08 -19.95
CA HIS A 522 -10.53 47.19 -20.06
C HIS A 522 -10.90 46.52 -18.72
N TRP A 523 -12.07 45.90 -18.69
CA TRP A 523 -12.62 45.21 -17.50
C TRP A 523 -11.85 43.93 -17.13
N LEU A 524 -11.03 43.38 -18.02
CA LEU A 524 -10.09 42.27 -17.77
C LEU A 524 -8.67 42.70 -18.15
N ASP A 525 -7.67 42.07 -17.52
CA ASP A 525 -6.26 42.23 -17.83
C ASP A 525 -5.77 41.12 -18.74
N ARG A 526 -6.25 39.87 -18.51
CA ARG A 526 -5.93 38.72 -19.35
C ARG A 526 -6.95 37.60 -19.25
N ILE A 527 -7.01 36.80 -20.32
CA ILE A 527 -7.68 35.50 -20.36
C ILE A 527 -6.62 34.45 -20.62
N GLN A 528 -6.62 33.38 -19.83
CA GLN A 528 -5.68 32.28 -20.00
C GLN A 528 -6.46 30.99 -20.27
N LEU A 529 -6.08 30.31 -21.35
CA LEU A 529 -6.60 28.99 -21.74
C LEU A 529 -5.55 27.96 -21.41
N ASN A 530 -5.96 26.87 -20.75
CA ASN A 530 -5.12 25.71 -20.51
C ASN A 530 -5.88 24.46 -20.96
N ALA A 531 -5.22 23.60 -21.70
CA ALA A 531 -5.72 22.26 -22.03
C ALA A 531 -4.60 21.24 -21.77
N ASN A 532 -4.96 20.09 -21.27
CA ASN A 532 -4.02 19.03 -20.95
C ASN A 532 -4.66 17.67 -21.20
N TYR A 533 -4.01 16.84 -22.02
CA TYR A 533 -4.34 15.43 -22.23
C TYR A 533 -3.33 14.55 -21.53
N THR A 534 -3.80 13.67 -20.64
CA THR A 534 -2.97 12.72 -19.88
C THR A 534 -3.38 11.31 -20.28
N GLY A 535 -2.43 10.43 -20.56
CA GLY A 535 -2.69 9.04 -20.94
C GLY A 535 -1.82 8.06 -20.15
N ALA A 536 -2.40 6.90 -19.85
CA ALA A 536 -1.69 5.76 -19.29
C ALA A 536 -1.91 4.52 -20.15
N GLY A 537 -0.83 3.78 -20.43
CA GLY A 537 -0.83 2.53 -21.18
C GLY A 537 -1.40 1.38 -20.35
N ARG A 538 -1.21 0.17 -20.88
CA ARG A 538 -1.70 -1.02 -20.16
C ARG A 538 -1.08 -1.13 -18.76
N ILE A 539 -1.94 -1.36 -17.76
CA ILE A 539 -1.59 -1.59 -16.36
C ILE A 539 -2.11 -2.97 -15.98
N TYR A 540 -1.27 -3.84 -15.46
CA TYR A 540 -1.69 -5.08 -14.82
C TYR A 540 -1.92 -4.85 -13.34
N TRP A 541 -2.96 -5.48 -12.78
CA TRP A 541 -3.37 -5.23 -11.41
C TRP A 541 -2.89 -6.28 -10.41
N THR A 542 -2.55 -7.47 -10.90
CA THR A 542 -2.11 -8.60 -10.09
C THR A 542 -0.82 -9.20 -10.65
N GLU A 543 -0.11 -9.96 -9.83
CA GLU A 543 1.12 -10.66 -10.22
C GLU A 543 0.86 -11.69 -11.32
N LYS A 544 -0.35 -12.26 -11.36
CA LYS A 544 -0.80 -13.23 -12.38
C LYS A 544 -0.90 -12.60 -13.77
N ASN A 545 -1.04 -11.28 -13.83
CA ASN A 545 -1.29 -10.51 -15.05
C ASN A 545 -2.57 -10.92 -15.80
N THR A 546 -3.55 -11.46 -15.11
CA THR A 546 -4.83 -11.89 -15.68
C THR A 546 -5.78 -10.73 -15.91
N VAL A 547 -5.74 -9.73 -15.03
CA VAL A 547 -6.59 -8.53 -15.10
C VAL A 547 -5.75 -7.31 -15.40
N SER A 548 -6.18 -6.51 -16.37
CA SER A 548 -5.48 -5.30 -16.79
C SER A 548 -6.43 -4.19 -17.20
N GLN A 549 -6.02 -2.95 -17.02
CA GLN A 549 -6.60 -1.76 -17.66
C GLN A 549 -5.89 -1.52 -18.98
N ALA A 550 -6.65 -1.45 -20.09
CA ALA A 550 -6.12 -1.04 -21.38
C ALA A 550 -5.73 0.46 -21.36
N PHE A 551 -5.07 0.92 -22.44
CA PHE A 551 -4.77 2.35 -22.56
C PHE A 551 -6.03 3.21 -22.37
N TYR A 552 -5.89 4.26 -21.57
CA TYR A 552 -6.91 5.31 -21.43
C TYR A 552 -6.25 6.69 -21.38
N GLY A 553 -7.03 7.71 -21.72
CA GLY A 553 -6.58 9.09 -21.61
C GLY A 553 -7.73 10.01 -21.21
N THR A 554 -7.40 11.07 -20.47
CA THR A 554 -8.33 12.08 -20.00
C THR A 554 -7.91 13.45 -20.50
N LEU A 555 -8.90 14.25 -20.97
CA LEU A 555 -8.72 15.63 -21.35
C LEU A 555 -9.21 16.54 -20.23
N ASN A 556 -8.35 17.48 -19.81
CA ASN A 556 -8.68 18.48 -18.81
C ASN A 556 -8.51 19.87 -19.41
N GLY A 557 -9.35 20.81 -18.99
CA GLY A 557 -9.33 22.19 -19.49
C GLY A 557 -9.57 23.20 -18.37
N ARG A 558 -9.03 24.41 -18.55
CA ARG A 558 -9.29 25.57 -17.67
C ARG A 558 -9.27 26.85 -18.47
N ILE A 559 -10.24 27.71 -18.22
CA ILE A 559 -10.30 29.08 -18.71
C ILE A 559 -10.25 29.99 -17.50
N SER A 560 -9.29 30.90 -17.46
CA SER A 560 -9.07 31.83 -16.36
C SER A 560 -9.27 33.26 -16.82
N PHE A 561 -10.08 34.03 -16.11
CA PHE A 561 -10.32 35.47 -16.32
C PHE A 561 -9.69 36.22 -15.14
N GLN A 562 -8.77 37.13 -15.43
CA GLN A 562 -8.07 37.89 -14.38
C GLN A 562 -8.24 39.38 -14.53
N LYS A 563 -8.52 40.05 -13.39
CA LYS A 563 -8.49 41.50 -13.22
C LYS A 563 -7.81 41.87 -11.91
N GLY A 564 -6.70 42.62 -11.97
CA GLY A 564 -5.93 43.02 -10.79
C GLY A 564 -5.63 41.85 -9.87
N HIS A 565 -6.14 41.90 -8.67
CA HIS A 565 -5.98 40.87 -7.62
C HIS A 565 -7.02 39.75 -7.70
N GLY A 566 -8.03 39.85 -8.56
CA GLY A 566 -9.13 38.88 -8.71
C GLY A 566 -8.93 37.96 -9.91
N GLN A 567 -9.30 36.72 -9.76
CA GLN A 567 -9.29 35.72 -10.84
C GLN A 567 -10.50 34.78 -10.68
N ILE A 568 -11.13 34.46 -11.81
CA ILE A 568 -12.21 33.47 -11.91
C ILE A 568 -11.75 32.40 -12.88
N ASP A 569 -11.78 31.16 -12.46
CA ASP A 569 -11.43 29.99 -13.27
C ASP A 569 -12.66 29.11 -13.49
N PHE A 570 -12.90 28.75 -14.73
CA PHE A 570 -13.79 27.65 -15.11
C PHE A 570 -12.94 26.47 -15.51
N TRP A 571 -13.22 25.32 -14.93
CA TRP A 571 -12.41 24.12 -15.21
C TRP A 571 -13.30 22.91 -15.50
N VAL A 572 -12.75 22.00 -16.31
CA VAL A 572 -13.31 20.68 -16.58
C VAL A 572 -12.23 19.64 -16.44
N ARG A 573 -12.55 18.51 -15.82
CA ARG A 573 -11.71 17.32 -15.73
C ARG A 573 -12.40 16.17 -16.41
N ASN A 574 -11.59 15.29 -17.06
CA ASN A 574 -12.10 14.17 -17.86
C ASN A 574 -13.22 14.62 -18.81
N ALA A 575 -12.98 15.71 -19.60
CA ALA A 575 -13.96 16.34 -20.48
C ALA A 575 -14.56 15.39 -21.53
N LEU A 576 -13.86 14.29 -21.84
CA LEU A 576 -14.31 13.25 -22.77
C LEU A 576 -15.12 12.13 -22.07
N ASP A 577 -15.38 12.27 -20.78
CA ASP A 577 -16.07 11.29 -19.93
C ASP A 577 -15.56 9.86 -20.11
N LYS A 578 -14.23 9.71 -20.19
CA LYS A 578 -13.60 8.40 -20.39
C LYS A 578 -13.77 7.53 -19.16
N GLU A 579 -14.43 6.38 -19.30
CA GLU A 579 -14.48 5.34 -18.29
C GLU A 579 -13.17 4.54 -18.28
N TYR A 580 -12.64 4.29 -17.07
CA TYR A 580 -11.45 3.47 -16.84
C TYR A 580 -11.43 2.92 -15.40
N ALA A 581 -10.73 1.82 -15.19
CA ALA A 581 -10.43 1.33 -13.84
C ALA A 581 -9.25 2.13 -13.29
N SER A 582 -9.44 2.75 -12.13
CA SER A 582 -8.36 3.43 -11.39
C SER A 582 -7.62 2.48 -10.46
N PHE A 583 -8.26 1.38 -10.05
CA PHE A 583 -7.72 0.37 -9.18
C PHE A 583 -8.51 -0.93 -9.31
N TYR A 584 -7.84 -2.08 -9.16
CA TYR A 584 -8.44 -3.40 -9.06
C TYR A 584 -7.66 -4.24 -8.06
N PHE A 585 -8.36 -5.09 -7.34
CA PHE A 585 -7.76 -6.07 -6.44
C PHE A 585 -8.64 -7.30 -6.31
N GLU A 586 -8.05 -8.37 -5.77
CA GLU A 586 -8.70 -9.63 -5.49
C GLU A 586 -8.70 -9.88 -3.97
N SER A 587 -9.84 -10.28 -3.42
CA SER A 587 -9.99 -10.62 -2.00
C SER A 587 -11.01 -11.74 -1.84
N MET A 588 -10.73 -12.73 -1.00
CA MET A 588 -11.63 -13.87 -0.70
C MET A 588 -12.21 -14.54 -1.95
N GLY A 589 -11.40 -14.73 -3.00
CA GLY A 589 -11.84 -15.33 -4.25
C GLY A 589 -12.74 -14.48 -5.13
N ASN A 590 -12.87 -13.18 -4.84
CA ASN A 590 -13.68 -12.23 -5.57
C ASN A 590 -12.83 -11.08 -6.13
N GLY A 591 -13.27 -10.50 -7.25
CA GLY A 591 -12.67 -9.32 -7.86
C GLY A 591 -13.42 -8.04 -7.47
N PHE A 592 -12.66 -6.95 -7.26
CA PHE A 592 -13.18 -5.62 -6.93
C PHE A 592 -12.49 -4.56 -7.76
N MET A 593 -13.25 -3.56 -8.21
CA MET A 593 -12.76 -2.49 -9.07
C MET A 593 -13.18 -1.13 -8.54
N GLN A 594 -12.28 -0.18 -8.57
CA GLN A 594 -12.60 1.24 -8.42
C GLN A 594 -12.57 1.89 -9.79
N LYS A 595 -13.66 2.56 -10.16
CA LYS A 595 -13.73 3.35 -11.40
C LYS A 595 -13.03 4.69 -11.23
N GLY A 596 -12.43 5.19 -12.31
CA GLY A 596 -11.96 6.55 -12.40
C GLY A 596 -13.11 7.55 -12.31
N ARG A 597 -12.83 8.79 -11.95
CA ARG A 597 -13.86 9.83 -11.83
C ARG A 597 -14.41 10.17 -13.22
N PRO A 598 -15.74 10.27 -13.35
CA PRO A 598 -16.39 10.73 -14.59
C PRO A 598 -16.05 12.21 -14.85
N VAL A 599 -16.67 12.80 -15.88
CA VAL A 599 -16.54 14.22 -16.16
C VAL A 599 -16.96 15.07 -14.94
N GLN A 600 -16.11 16.03 -14.60
CA GLN A 600 -16.33 16.99 -13.52
C GLN A 600 -16.07 18.40 -14.04
N ALA A 601 -16.89 19.36 -13.64
CA ALA A 601 -16.67 20.77 -13.96
C ALA A 601 -16.91 21.63 -12.72
N GLY A 602 -16.29 22.80 -12.67
CA GLY A 602 -16.46 23.71 -11.55
C GLY A 602 -15.91 25.11 -11.81
N ILE A 603 -16.15 25.95 -10.82
CA ILE A 603 -15.70 27.34 -10.79
C ILE A 603 -14.80 27.53 -9.56
N GLU A 604 -13.71 28.25 -9.73
CA GLU A 604 -12.78 28.62 -8.66
C GLU A 604 -12.61 30.15 -8.65
N LEU A 605 -12.75 30.76 -7.50
CA LEU A 605 -12.52 32.18 -7.28
C LEU A 605 -11.23 32.36 -6.48
N ARG A 606 -10.35 33.24 -6.95
CA ARG A 606 -9.10 33.59 -6.27
C ARG A 606 -9.03 35.09 -6.08
N CYS A 607 -8.70 35.51 -4.88
CA CYS A 607 -8.40 36.89 -4.54
C CYS A 607 -7.05 36.97 -3.86
N ARG A 608 -6.19 37.92 -4.28
CA ARG A 608 -4.90 38.18 -3.65
C ARG A 608 -5.00 39.53 -2.93
N PHE A 609 -4.52 39.58 -1.71
CA PHE A 609 -4.53 40.78 -0.87
C PHE A 609 -3.11 41.32 -0.70
#